data_9612b847c45f0422136b5880ac963911
#
_entry.id   9612b847c45f0422136b5880ac963911
#
_cell.length_a   1.000
_cell.length_b   1.000
_cell.length_c   1.000
_cell.angle_alpha   90.00
_cell.angle_beta   90.00
_cell.angle_gamma   90.00
#
_symmetry.space_group_name_H-M   'P 1'
#
loop_
_entity.id
_entity.type
_entity.pdbx_description
1 polymer ?
#
loop_
_entity_poly.entity_id
_entity_poly.type
_entity_poly.pdbx_seq_one_letter_code
_entity_poly.pdbx_strand_id
1 'polypeptide(L)'
;MGRFFLFALLTWITGNPLLALLVLIALSVPGWWAGSRYAWKMSRWMRAWGEAGRLRRALAVNPHNVKARTDLGAILVRQGRFREARAELEQAMPRADDLPEANYALGLCLLHDGEAEKGRELVERALALNPKFGYGEPYLRLGDFRASRGEWKLAAERYRQATAIHSSSVEGWFKVGQALDHLGQRDEARTALREAISSYRTAPWYQRADGRPWYRRARRLLHSLG
;
A
#
# COMPACT_ATOMS: atom_id res chain seq x y z
N MET A 1 -12.41 24.67 25.59
CA MET A 1 -13.83 24.99 25.85
C MET A 1 -14.80 23.84 25.52
N GLY A 2 -14.67 23.06 24.46
CA GLY A 2 -15.61 21.98 24.09
C GLY A 2 -15.85 20.86 25.10
N ARG A 3 -14.87 20.49 25.94
CA ARG A 3 -15.01 19.41 26.93
C ARG A 3 -15.88 19.82 28.12
N PHE A 4 -15.84 21.09 28.51
CA PHE A 4 -16.71 21.63 29.57
C PHE A 4 -18.18 21.67 29.13
N PHE A 5 -18.40 22.05 27.87
CA PHE A 5 -19.77 22.06 27.31
C PHE A 5 -20.36 20.64 27.22
N LEU A 6 -19.53 19.68 26.81
CA LEU A 6 -19.91 18.26 26.72
C LEU A 6 -20.20 17.67 28.12
N PHE A 7 -19.41 18.03 29.12
CA PHE A 7 -19.64 17.63 30.52
C PHE A 7 -20.95 18.21 31.07
N ALA A 8 -21.19 19.51 30.85
CA ALA A 8 -22.43 20.15 31.27
C ALA A 8 -23.68 19.55 30.60
N LEU A 9 -23.58 19.25 29.29
CA LEU A 9 -24.64 18.60 28.53
C LEU A 9 -24.92 17.18 29.06
N LEU A 10 -23.85 16.38 29.28
CA LEU A 10 -23.97 15.02 29.82
C LEU A 10 -24.54 15.05 31.26
N THR A 11 -24.15 16.01 32.08
CA THR A 11 -24.69 16.17 33.45
C THR A 11 -26.17 16.53 33.40
N TRP A 12 -26.58 17.36 32.44
CA TRP A 12 -27.99 17.71 32.24
C TRP A 12 -28.82 16.50 31.76
N ILE A 13 -28.31 15.68 30.89
CA ILE A 13 -28.99 14.48 30.35
C ILE A 13 -29.07 13.37 31.41
N THR A 14 -27.98 13.13 32.15
CA THR A 14 -27.89 12.00 33.10
C THR A 14 -28.39 12.33 34.49
N GLY A 15 -28.57 13.63 34.81
CA GLY A 15 -28.92 14.11 36.15
C GLY A 15 -27.87 13.82 37.22
N ASN A 16 -26.72 13.23 36.87
CA ASN A 16 -25.67 12.80 37.80
C ASN A 16 -24.27 13.18 37.29
N PRO A 17 -23.55 14.09 37.98
CA PRO A 17 -22.22 14.54 37.54
C PRO A 17 -21.17 13.46 37.58
N LEU A 18 -21.24 12.45 38.43
CA LEU A 18 -20.32 11.32 38.47
C LEU A 18 -20.52 10.41 37.27
N LEU A 19 -21.75 10.17 36.86
CA LEU A 19 -22.09 9.39 35.68
C LEU A 19 -21.65 10.11 34.39
N ALA A 20 -21.86 11.43 34.32
CA ALA A 20 -21.37 12.29 33.24
C ALA A 20 -19.84 12.24 33.14
N LEU A 21 -19.12 12.27 34.25
CA LEU A 21 -17.66 12.16 34.30
C LEU A 21 -17.18 10.79 33.85
N LEU A 22 -17.82 9.70 34.28
CA LEU A 22 -17.49 8.33 33.84
C LEU A 22 -17.72 8.14 32.33
N VAL A 23 -18.80 8.67 31.78
CA VAL A 23 -19.09 8.67 30.34
C VAL A 23 -18.02 9.47 29.58
N LEU A 24 -17.62 10.62 30.10
CA LEU A 24 -16.60 11.47 29.51
C LEU A 24 -15.20 10.81 29.53
N ILE A 25 -14.85 10.11 30.59
CA ILE A 25 -13.65 9.28 30.71
C ILE A 25 -13.76 8.10 29.76
N ALA A 26 -14.86 7.38 29.71
CA ALA A 26 -15.09 6.26 28.80
C ALA A 26 -15.01 6.67 27.32
N LEU A 27 -15.47 7.85 26.96
CA LEU A 27 -15.34 8.42 25.63
C LEU A 27 -13.94 8.95 25.33
N SER A 28 -13.16 9.36 26.32
CA SER A 28 -11.80 9.92 26.13
C SER A 28 -10.73 8.86 26.04
N VAL A 29 -10.86 7.74 26.77
CA VAL A 29 -9.84 6.68 26.81
C VAL A 29 -9.73 5.89 25.49
N PRO A 30 -10.84 5.44 24.85
CA PRO A 30 -10.75 4.80 23.53
C PRO A 30 -10.39 5.81 22.42
N GLY A 31 -10.84 7.07 22.54
CA GLY A 31 -10.61 8.11 21.53
C GLY A 31 -9.16 8.53 21.39
N TRP A 32 -8.37 8.53 22.46
CA TRP A 32 -6.95 8.88 22.37
C TRP A 32 -6.11 7.76 21.73
N TRP A 33 -6.39 6.49 22.08
CA TRP A 33 -5.67 5.34 21.51
C TRP A 33 -6.11 4.99 20.08
N ALA A 34 -7.41 5.07 19.80
CA ALA A 34 -7.93 4.85 18.45
C ALA A 34 -7.75 6.08 17.55
N GLY A 35 -7.91 7.29 18.10
CA GLY A 35 -7.88 8.55 17.35
C GLY A 35 -6.54 8.82 16.67
N SER A 36 -5.40 8.50 17.31
CA SER A 36 -4.08 8.68 16.69
C SER A 36 -3.84 7.75 15.50
N ARG A 37 -4.34 6.52 15.55
CA ARG A 37 -4.18 5.51 14.48
C ARG A 37 -5.17 5.72 13.33
N TYR A 38 -6.42 6.10 13.64
CA TYR A 38 -7.44 6.40 12.64
C TYR A 38 -7.25 7.79 12.04
N ALA A 39 -6.87 8.79 12.85
CA ALA A 39 -6.59 10.14 12.37
C ALA A 39 -5.45 10.17 11.33
N TRP A 40 -4.41 9.35 11.51
CA TRP A 40 -3.31 9.27 10.54
C TRP A 40 -3.74 8.61 9.22
N LYS A 41 -4.53 7.52 9.25
CA LYS A 41 -5.12 6.91 8.04
C LYS A 41 -6.11 7.86 7.36
N MET A 42 -6.97 8.52 8.15
CA MET A 42 -7.93 9.51 7.67
C MET A 42 -7.23 10.71 7.03
N SER A 43 -6.15 11.23 7.63
CA SER A 43 -5.41 12.36 7.09
C SER A 43 -4.66 12.01 5.78
N ARG A 44 -4.17 10.77 5.64
CA ARG A 44 -3.60 10.29 4.37
C ARG A 44 -4.67 10.18 3.28
N TRP A 45 -5.82 9.63 3.63
CA TRP A 45 -6.95 9.49 2.72
C TRP A 45 -7.50 10.87 2.27
N MET A 46 -7.74 11.79 3.22
CA MET A 46 -8.19 13.16 2.90
C MET A 46 -7.17 13.93 2.05
N ARG A 47 -5.86 13.78 2.32
CA ARG A 47 -4.82 14.40 1.49
C ARG A 47 -4.84 13.88 0.06
N ALA A 48 -4.94 12.56 -0.12
CA ALA A 48 -5.02 11.95 -1.45
C ALA A 48 -6.27 12.40 -2.23
N TRP A 49 -7.40 12.59 -1.55
CA TRP A 49 -8.62 13.13 -2.18
C TRP A 49 -8.47 14.61 -2.54
N GLY A 50 -7.89 15.41 -1.66
CA GLY A 50 -7.61 16.82 -1.93
C GLY A 50 -6.62 17.00 -3.09
N GLU A 51 -5.63 16.12 -3.20
CA GLU A 51 -4.66 16.11 -4.29
C GLU A 51 -5.29 15.75 -5.63
N ALA A 52 -6.10 14.69 -5.69
CA ALA A 52 -6.86 14.35 -6.89
C ALA A 52 -7.78 15.49 -7.35
N GLY A 53 -8.43 16.18 -6.41
CA GLY A 53 -9.25 17.36 -6.69
C GLY A 53 -8.43 18.53 -7.28
N ARG A 54 -7.22 18.77 -6.77
CA ARG A 54 -6.32 19.80 -7.33
C ARG A 54 -5.89 19.45 -8.76
N LEU A 55 -5.53 18.19 -9.01
CA LEU A 55 -5.11 17.75 -10.34
C LEU A 55 -6.25 17.83 -11.36
N ARG A 56 -7.50 17.47 -10.97
CA ARG A 56 -8.66 17.65 -11.83
C ARG A 56 -8.90 19.11 -12.19
N ARG A 57 -8.75 20.05 -11.24
CA ARG A 57 -8.83 21.48 -11.55
C ARG A 57 -7.71 21.94 -12.49
N ALA A 58 -6.48 21.45 -12.30
CA ALA A 58 -5.37 21.76 -13.21
C ALA A 58 -5.64 21.23 -14.62
N LEU A 59 -6.23 20.06 -14.76
CA LEU A 59 -6.64 19.49 -16.05
C LEU A 59 -7.83 20.22 -16.67
N ALA A 60 -8.73 20.79 -15.88
CA ALA A 60 -9.80 21.64 -16.40
C ALA A 60 -9.26 22.93 -17.04
N VAL A 61 -8.14 23.47 -16.50
CA VAL A 61 -7.46 24.65 -17.08
C VAL A 61 -6.58 24.25 -18.27
N ASN A 62 -5.83 23.15 -18.14
CA ASN A 62 -4.96 22.64 -19.20
C ASN A 62 -5.16 21.13 -19.39
N PRO A 63 -6.10 20.71 -20.29
CA PRO A 63 -6.39 19.30 -20.55
C PRO A 63 -5.20 18.50 -21.11
N HIS A 64 -4.20 19.17 -21.66
CA HIS A 64 -3.01 18.56 -22.24
C HIS A 64 -1.84 18.42 -21.27
N ASN A 65 -2.02 18.71 -19.98
CA ASN A 65 -0.99 18.55 -18.96
C ASN A 65 -0.75 17.06 -18.65
N VAL A 66 0.20 16.48 -19.37
CA VAL A 66 0.59 15.05 -19.28
C VAL A 66 0.96 14.68 -17.85
N LYS A 67 1.77 15.50 -17.18
CA LYS A 67 2.20 15.22 -15.80
C LYS A 67 1.02 15.19 -14.84
N ALA A 68 0.13 16.19 -14.88
CA ALA A 68 -1.04 16.23 -14.01
C ALA A 68 -1.96 15.02 -14.24
N ARG A 69 -2.07 14.55 -15.49
CA ARG A 69 -2.88 13.39 -15.86
C ARG A 69 -2.24 12.09 -15.35
N THR A 70 -0.94 11.92 -15.51
CA THR A 70 -0.18 10.78 -14.96
C THR A 70 -0.27 10.73 -13.43
N ASP A 71 -0.04 11.86 -12.76
CA ASP A 71 -0.12 11.97 -11.30
C ASP A 71 -1.54 11.64 -10.81
N LEU A 72 -2.58 12.12 -11.50
CA LEU A 72 -3.98 11.79 -11.20
C LEU A 72 -4.24 10.28 -11.34
N GLY A 73 -3.79 9.69 -12.43
CA GLY A 73 -3.90 8.25 -12.66
C GLY A 73 -3.23 7.44 -11.55
N ALA A 74 -2.00 7.79 -11.15
CA ALA A 74 -1.29 7.14 -10.07
C ALA A 74 -2.00 7.26 -8.71
N ILE A 75 -2.61 8.42 -8.41
CA ILE A 75 -3.42 8.62 -7.21
C ILE A 75 -4.68 7.74 -7.26
N LEU A 76 -5.37 7.69 -8.39
CA LEU A 76 -6.57 6.88 -8.58
C LEU A 76 -6.28 5.38 -8.42
N VAL A 77 -5.14 4.88 -8.93
CA VAL A 77 -4.67 3.50 -8.68
C VAL A 77 -4.52 3.24 -7.18
N ARG A 78 -3.85 4.14 -6.45
CA ARG A 78 -3.69 4.01 -4.98
C ARG A 78 -5.03 4.04 -4.22
N GLN A 79 -6.05 4.69 -4.80
CA GLN A 79 -7.41 4.72 -4.26
C GLN A 79 -8.26 3.50 -4.65
N GLY A 80 -7.74 2.58 -5.50
CA GLY A 80 -8.46 1.42 -6.03
C GLY A 80 -9.47 1.78 -7.14
N ARG A 81 -9.41 3.01 -7.69
CA ARG A 81 -10.30 3.51 -8.75
C ARG A 81 -9.71 3.20 -10.13
N PHE A 82 -9.50 1.91 -10.40
CA PHE A 82 -8.73 1.46 -11.57
C PHE A 82 -9.34 1.89 -12.91
N ARG A 83 -10.67 1.87 -13.06
CA ARG A 83 -11.34 2.34 -14.31
C ARG A 83 -11.03 3.79 -14.63
N GLU A 84 -11.14 4.67 -13.65
CA GLU A 84 -10.88 6.09 -13.84
C GLU A 84 -9.37 6.33 -14.04
N ALA A 85 -8.53 5.63 -13.30
CA ALA A 85 -7.09 5.69 -13.47
C ALA A 85 -6.68 5.31 -14.90
N ARG A 86 -7.24 4.21 -15.42
CA ARG A 86 -6.99 3.73 -16.77
C ARG A 86 -7.35 4.79 -17.82
N ALA A 87 -8.54 5.36 -17.72
CA ALA A 87 -8.99 6.37 -18.67
C ALA A 87 -8.07 7.61 -18.71
N GLU A 88 -7.58 8.06 -17.56
CA GLU A 88 -6.62 9.18 -17.48
C GLU A 88 -5.24 8.80 -18.03
N LEU A 89 -4.76 7.59 -17.69
CA LEU A 89 -3.44 7.12 -18.12
C LEU A 89 -3.38 6.82 -19.61
N GLU A 90 -4.40 6.19 -20.21
CA GLU A 90 -4.47 5.95 -21.65
C GLU A 90 -4.43 7.25 -22.46
N GLN A 91 -5.05 8.32 -21.94
CA GLN A 91 -4.94 9.65 -22.57
C GLN A 91 -3.55 10.30 -22.39
N ALA A 92 -2.81 9.93 -21.34
CA ALA A 92 -1.46 10.43 -21.11
C ALA A 92 -0.40 9.70 -21.96
N MET A 93 -0.58 8.39 -22.18
CA MET A 93 0.42 7.49 -22.78
C MET A 93 1.06 7.97 -24.08
N PRO A 94 0.35 8.61 -25.04
CA PRO A 94 0.99 9.09 -26.27
C PRO A 94 2.14 10.08 -26.06
N ARG A 95 2.25 10.66 -24.85
CA ARG A 95 3.29 11.62 -24.47
C ARG A 95 3.95 11.30 -23.12
N ALA A 96 3.64 10.15 -22.54
CA ALA A 96 4.11 9.70 -21.23
C ALA A 96 4.68 8.27 -21.28
N ASP A 97 4.94 7.75 -22.44
CA ASP A 97 5.42 6.40 -22.66
C ASP A 97 6.86 6.18 -22.17
N ASP A 98 7.61 7.25 -21.99
CA ASP A 98 8.94 7.31 -21.39
C ASP A 98 8.91 7.54 -19.85
N LEU A 99 7.74 7.71 -19.25
CA LEU A 99 7.60 7.90 -17.80
C LEU A 99 7.38 6.57 -17.08
N PRO A 100 8.28 6.16 -16.16
CA PRO A 100 8.10 4.94 -15.37
C PRO A 100 6.78 4.91 -14.60
N GLU A 101 6.35 6.07 -14.06
CA GLU A 101 5.12 6.24 -13.30
C GLU A 101 3.88 5.93 -14.13
N ALA A 102 3.83 6.40 -15.38
CA ALA A 102 2.70 6.19 -16.28
C ALA A 102 2.59 4.71 -16.69
N ASN A 103 3.72 4.12 -17.10
CA ASN A 103 3.80 2.71 -17.47
C ASN A 103 3.39 1.81 -16.30
N TYR A 104 3.95 2.06 -15.12
CA TYR A 104 3.63 1.27 -13.93
C TYR A 104 2.16 1.39 -13.54
N ALA A 105 1.62 2.61 -13.45
CA ALA A 105 0.24 2.84 -13.05
C ALA A 105 -0.76 2.22 -14.04
N LEU A 106 -0.53 2.38 -15.36
CA LEU A 106 -1.36 1.74 -16.38
C LEU A 106 -1.20 0.21 -16.36
N GLY A 107 0.02 -0.29 -16.16
CA GLY A 107 0.28 -1.71 -15.98
C GLY A 107 -0.53 -2.32 -14.83
N LEU A 108 -0.64 -1.61 -13.69
CA LEU A 108 -1.48 -2.05 -12.56
C LEU A 108 -2.98 -2.05 -12.90
N CYS A 109 -3.46 -1.08 -13.68
CA CYS A 109 -4.85 -1.06 -14.15
C CYS A 109 -5.14 -2.28 -15.03
N LEU A 110 -4.26 -2.59 -15.98
CA LEU A 110 -4.43 -3.72 -16.88
C LEU A 110 -4.34 -5.07 -16.15
N LEU A 111 -3.43 -5.21 -15.18
CA LEU A 111 -3.37 -6.40 -14.30
C LEU A 111 -4.67 -6.58 -13.52
N HIS A 112 -5.26 -5.51 -13.02
CA HIS A 112 -6.54 -5.53 -12.31
C HIS A 112 -7.70 -5.94 -13.23
N ASP A 113 -7.70 -5.45 -14.47
CA ASP A 113 -8.77 -5.71 -15.46
C ASP A 113 -8.64 -7.11 -16.11
N GLY A 114 -7.61 -7.90 -15.77
CA GLY A 114 -7.37 -9.23 -16.30
C GLY A 114 -6.54 -9.26 -17.60
N GLU A 115 -6.10 -8.11 -18.12
CA GLU A 115 -5.18 -8.01 -19.27
C GLU A 115 -3.72 -8.26 -18.82
N ALA A 116 -3.51 -9.45 -18.26
CA ALA A 116 -2.34 -9.77 -17.45
C ALA A 116 -1.00 -9.62 -18.20
N GLU A 117 -0.92 -10.05 -19.47
CA GLU A 117 0.32 -9.94 -20.25
C GLU A 117 0.66 -8.50 -20.60
N LYS A 118 -0.32 -7.70 -21.06
CA LYS A 118 -0.10 -6.27 -21.35
C LYS A 118 0.30 -5.51 -20.08
N GLY A 119 -0.39 -5.81 -18.96
CA GLY A 119 -0.06 -5.20 -17.67
C GLY A 119 1.36 -5.52 -17.24
N ARG A 120 1.81 -6.77 -17.39
CA ARG A 120 3.18 -7.19 -17.12
C ARG A 120 4.18 -6.44 -17.98
N GLU A 121 3.94 -6.34 -19.29
CA GLU A 121 4.83 -5.64 -20.22
C GLU A 121 5.04 -4.17 -19.82
N LEU A 122 3.97 -3.47 -19.44
CA LEU A 122 4.09 -2.09 -18.98
C LEU A 122 4.85 -1.96 -17.65
N VAL A 123 4.66 -2.91 -16.72
CA VAL A 123 5.45 -2.93 -15.47
C VAL A 123 6.93 -3.20 -15.77
N GLU A 124 7.24 -4.11 -16.68
CA GLU A 124 8.62 -4.37 -17.13
C GLU A 124 9.22 -3.15 -17.84
N ARG A 125 8.44 -2.45 -18.67
CA ARG A 125 8.87 -1.19 -19.30
C ARG A 125 9.19 -0.11 -18.28
N ALA A 126 8.37 0.04 -17.24
CA ALA A 126 8.66 0.98 -16.15
C ALA A 126 10.01 0.68 -15.48
N LEU A 127 10.32 -0.59 -15.24
CA LEU A 127 11.62 -1.03 -14.68
C LEU A 127 12.79 -0.89 -15.66
N ALA A 128 12.56 -1.06 -16.97
CA ALA A 128 13.57 -0.81 -17.99
C ALA A 128 13.95 0.69 -18.03
N LEU A 129 12.98 1.58 -17.87
CA LEU A 129 13.21 3.02 -17.79
C LEU A 129 13.90 3.43 -16.47
N ASN A 130 13.51 2.83 -15.36
CA ASN A 130 14.12 3.08 -14.06
C ASN A 130 14.09 1.81 -13.18
N PRO A 131 15.20 1.06 -13.08
CA PRO A 131 15.26 -0.19 -12.28
C PRO A 131 15.00 0.00 -10.78
N LYS A 132 15.18 1.21 -10.24
CA LYS A 132 14.92 1.54 -8.82
C LYS A 132 13.57 2.20 -8.59
N PHE A 133 12.75 2.34 -9.62
CA PHE A 133 11.44 2.94 -9.52
C PHE A 133 10.58 2.25 -8.46
N GLY A 134 9.81 3.05 -7.70
CA GLY A 134 8.83 2.54 -6.76
C GLY A 134 9.39 1.74 -5.59
N TYR A 135 10.69 1.91 -5.25
CA TYR A 135 11.34 1.21 -4.13
C TYR A 135 11.15 -0.31 -4.15
N GLY A 136 11.17 -0.90 -5.35
CA GLY A 136 11.06 -2.35 -5.54
C GLY A 136 9.61 -2.88 -5.62
N GLU A 137 8.60 -2.04 -5.47
CA GLU A 137 7.20 -2.48 -5.59
C GLU A 137 6.88 -3.11 -6.96
N PRO A 138 7.35 -2.59 -8.12
CA PRO A 138 7.10 -3.21 -9.40
C PRO A 138 7.62 -4.66 -9.48
N TYR A 139 8.77 -4.95 -8.87
CA TYR A 139 9.28 -6.32 -8.80
C TYR A 139 8.37 -7.23 -7.97
N LEU A 140 7.75 -6.72 -6.89
CA LEU A 140 6.75 -7.49 -6.12
C LEU A 140 5.54 -7.84 -7.00
N ARG A 141 5.05 -6.89 -7.80
CA ARG A 141 3.91 -7.14 -8.71
C ARG A 141 4.25 -8.15 -9.81
N LEU A 142 5.45 -8.07 -10.39
CA LEU A 142 5.93 -9.08 -11.34
C LEU A 142 6.10 -10.46 -10.69
N GLY A 143 6.59 -10.49 -9.46
CA GLY A 143 6.66 -11.72 -8.66
C GLY A 143 5.26 -12.31 -8.40
N ASP A 144 4.27 -11.48 -8.05
CA ASP A 144 2.87 -11.90 -7.87
C ASP A 144 2.29 -12.48 -9.15
N PHE A 145 2.55 -11.85 -10.29
CA PHE A 145 2.16 -12.34 -11.59
C PHE A 145 2.75 -13.74 -11.88
N ARG A 146 4.06 -13.94 -11.62
CA ARG A 146 4.72 -15.23 -11.79
C ARG A 146 4.18 -16.29 -10.83
N ALA A 147 3.99 -15.93 -9.57
CA ALA A 147 3.44 -16.82 -8.54
C ALA A 147 2.02 -17.29 -8.88
N SER A 148 1.18 -16.41 -9.44
CA SER A 148 -0.19 -16.77 -9.86
C SER A 148 -0.23 -17.81 -10.98
N ARG A 149 0.87 -17.98 -11.72
CA ARG A 149 1.05 -18.99 -12.78
C ARG A 149 1.78 -20.23 -12.29
N GLY A 150 2.10 -20.31 -10.99
CA GLY A 150 2.89 -21.41 -10.43
C GLY A 150 4.39 -21.35 -10.75
N GLU A 151 4.87 -20.27 -11.35
CA GLU A 151 6.26 -20.05 -11.75
C GLU A 151 7.11 -19.59 -10.55
N TRP A 152 7.12 -20.40 -9.48
CA TRP A 152 7.68 -20.02 -8.16
C TRP A 152 9.15 -19.63 -8.19
N LYS A 153 9.96 -20.26 -9.07
CA LYS A 153 11.38 -19.92 -9.23
C LYS A 153 11.53 -18.48 -9.73
N LEU A 154 10.81 -18.12 -10.80
CA LEU A 154 10.82 -16.76 -11.35
C LEU A 154 10.21 -15.75 -10.39
N ALA A 155 9.18 -16.15 -9.65
CA ALA A 155 8.60 -15.31 -8.58
C ALA A 155 9.63 -15.00 -7.49
N ALA A 156 10.35 -16.01 -6.99
CA ALA A 156 11.39 -15.83 -5.98
C ALA A 156 12.50 -14.87 -6.45
N GLU A 157 12.92 -14.98 -7.71
CA GLU A 157 13.91 -14.07 -8.30
C GLU A 157 13.43 -12.62 -8.29
N ARG A 158 12.18 -12.36 -8.71
CA ARG A 158 11.57 -11.02 -8.67
C ARG A 158 11.43 -10.48 -7.27
N TYR A 159 11.00 -11.31 -6.32
CA TYR A 159 10.88 -10.90 -4.91
C TYR A 159 12.26 -10.59 -4.28
N ARG A 160 13.32 -11.35 -4.63
CA ARG A 160 14.69 -11.04 -4.21
C ARG A 160 15.18 -9.71 -4.78
N GLN A 161 14.85 -9.39 -6.05
CA GLN A 161 15.15 -8.08 -6.63
C GLN A 161 14.46 -6.94 -5.86
N ALA A 162 13.20 -7.14 -5.47
CA ALA A 162 12.48 -6.17 -4.63
C ALA A 162 13.16 -5.97 -3.27
N THR A 163 13.56 -7.05 -2.58
CA THR A 163 14.23 -6.96 -1.28
C THR A 163 15.66 -6.42 -1.37
N ALA A 164 16.34 -6.58 -2.49
CA ALA A 164 17.65 -5.96 -2.74
C ALA A 164 17.55 -4.42 -2.81
N ILE A 165 16.44 -3.89 -3.34
CA ILE A 165 16.18 -2.44 -3.41
C ILE A 165 15.63 -1.93 -2.07
N HIS A 166 14.74 -2.69 -1.43
CA HIS A 166 14.07 -2.34 -0.19
C HIS A 166 14.25 -3.44 0.85
N SER A 167 15.43 -3.48 1.47
CA SER A 167 15.83 -4.54 2.40
C SER A 167 14.97 -4.63 3.67
N SER A 168 14.26 -3.56 4.05
CA SER A 168 13.34 -3.56 5.19
C SER A 168 11.88 -3.90 4.83
N SER A 169 11.61 -4.37 3.61
CA SER A 169 10.26 -4.73 3.17
C SER A 169 9.78 -6.02 3.83
N VAL A 170 8.84 -5.90 4.78
CA VAL A 170 8.20 -7.05 5.43
C VAL A 170 7.43 -7.90 4.41
N GLU A 171 6.72 -7.26 3.46
CA GLU A 171 6.02 -7.93 2.37
C GLU A 171 7.00 -8.69 1.47
N GLY A 172 8.08 -8.03 1.05
CA GLY A 172 9.08 -8.62 0.17
C GLY A 172 9.69 -9.88 0.76
N TRP A 173 10.19 -9.82 1.99
CA TRP A 173 10.78 -10.98 2.65
C TRP A 173 9.77 -12.11 2.90
N PHE A 174 8.52 -11.78 3.25
CA PHE A 174 7.47 -12.79 3.35
C PHE A 174 7.25 -13.51 2.02
N LYS A 175 7.16 -12.77 0.91
CA LYS A 175 6.94 -13.34 -0.43
C LYS A 175 8.13 -14.18 -0.91
N VAL A 176 9.37 -13.77 -0.59
CA VAL A 176 10.56 -14.60 -0.82
C VAL A 176 10.42 -15.92 -0.06
N GLY A 177 10.11 -15.88 1.24
CA GLY A 177 9.93 -17.08 2.05
C GLY A 177 8.81 -17.99 1.55
N GLN A 178 7.68 -17.41 1.13
CA GLN A 178 6.57 -18.16 0.56
C GLN A 178 6.96 -18.86 -0.76
N ALA A 179 7.65 -18.17 -1.66
CA ALA A 179 8.06 -18.76 -2.94
C ALA A 179 9.10 -19.89 -2.73
N LEU A 180 10.02 -19.73 -1.79
CA LEU A 180 11.00 -20.75 -1.42
C LEU A 180 10.35 -21.99 -0.77
N ASP A 181 9.31 -21.81 0.02
CA ASP A 181 8.52 -22.90 0.57
C ASP A 181 7.85 -23.73 -0.53
N HIS A 182 7.22 -23.07 -1.50
CA HIS A 182 6.66 -23.75 -2.69
C HIS A 182 7.71 -24.51 -3.51
N LEU A 183 8.97 -24.09 -3.47
CA LEU A 183 10.10 -24.79 -4.12
C LEU A 183 10.71 -25.90 -3.26
N GLY A 184 10.19 -26.13 -2.05
CA GLY A 184 10.73 -27.10 -1.12
C GLY A 184 12.03 -26.68 -0.41
N GLN A 185 12.49 -25.45 -0.61
CA GLN A 185 13.73 -24.88 -0.04
C GLN A 185 13.48 -24.37 1.38
N ARG A 186 13.16 -25.27 2.31
CA ARG A 186 12.67 -24.97 3.66
C ARG A 186 13.61 -24.11 4.49
N ASP A 187 14.91 -24.34 4.45
CA ASP A 187 15.87 -23.60 5.30
C ASP A 187 16.06 -22.17 4.81
N GLU A 188 16.10 -21.96 3.49
CA GLU A 188 16.10 -20.62 2.91
C GLU A 188 14.77 -19.89 3.17
N ALA A 189 13.64 -20.60 3.08
CA ALA A 189 12.33 -20.05 3.41
C ALA A 189 12.26 -19.58 4.86
N ARG A 190 12.75 -20.41 5.83
CA ARG A 190 12.83 -20.02 7.24
C ARG A 190 13.68 -18.77 7.44
N THR A 191 14.82 -18.67 6.74
CA THR A 191 15.70 -17.50 6.80
C THR A 191 14.97 -16.24 6.32
N ALA A 192 14.34 -16.28 5.14
CA ALA A 192 13.60 -15.16 4.60
C ALA A 192 12.41 -14.73 5.50
N LEU A 193 11.71 -15.70 6.11
CA LEU A 193 10.62 -15.42 7.04
C LEU A 193 11.09 -14.77 8.35
N ARG A 194 12.29 -15.16 8.85
CA ARG A 194 12.92 -14.48 10.00
C ARG A 194 13.29 -13.05 9.66
N GLU A 195 13.79 -12.77 8.45
CA GLU A 195 14.05 -11.42 7.96
C GLU A 195 12.77 -10.57 7.89
N ALA A 196 11.64 -11.14 7.41
CA ALA A 196 10.36 -10.46 7.44
C ALA A 196 9.93 -10.07 8.87
N ILE A 197 10.12 -10.99 9.83
CA ILE A 197 9.79 -10.77 11.24
C ILE A 197 10.71 -9.71 11.86
N SER A 198 12.02 -9.77 11.58
CA SER A 198 13.03 -8.81 12.03
C SER A 198 12.71 -7.40 11.49
N SER A 199 12.49 -7.27 10.19
CA SER A 199 12.12 -6.01 9.53
C SER A 199 10.88 -5.36 10.17
N TYR A 200 9.85 -6.16 10.50
CA TYR A 200 8.68 -5.65 11.19
C TYR A 200 8.99 -5.15 12.62
N ARG A 201 9.82 -5.85 13.36
CA ARG A 201 10.14 -5.50 14.74
C ARG A 201 10.98 -4.23 14.84
N THR A 202 11.89 -4.02 13.88
CA THR A 202 12.77 -2.84 13.79
C THR A 202 12.09 -1.65 13.14
N ALA A 203 10.97 -1.87 12.42
CA ALA A 203 10.22 -0.80 11.76
C ALA A 203 9.70 0.24 12.76
N PRO A 204 9.73 1.55 12.40
CA PRO A 204 9.09 2.59 13.17
C PRO A 204 7.59 2.34 13.34
N TRP A 205 7.00 2.80 14.44
CA TRP A 205 5.60 2.54 14.79
C TRP A 205 4.58 2.92 13.69
N TYR A 206 4.86 4.01 12.95
CA TYR A 206 3.98 4.49 11.86
C TYR A 206 4.00 3.59 10.61
N GLN A 207 5.07 2.80 10.40
CA GLN A 207 5.18 1.83 9.31
C GLN A 207 4.61 0.45 9.70
N ARG A 208 4.56 0.13 10.98
CA ARG A 208 4.10 -1.20 11.46
C ARG A 208 2.66 -1.53 11.05
N ALA A 209 1.82 -0.52 10.83
CA ALA A 209 0.43 -0.75 10.44
C ALA A 209 0.34 -1.47 9.08
N ASP A 210 1.17 -1.09 8.13
CA ASP A 210 1.19 -1.65 6.77
C ASP A 210 1.91 -3.01 6.73
N GLY A 211 2.96 -3.21 7.56
CA GLY A 211 3.68 -4.47 7.68
C GLY A 211 2.97 -5.56 8.50
N ARG A 212 1.99 -5.20 9.35
CA ARG A 212 1.36 -6.13 10.30
C ARG A 212 0.68 -7.36 9.67
N PRO A 213 -0.03 -7.28 8.53
CA PRO A 213 -0.60 -8.44 7.87
C PRO A 213 0.47 -9.45 7.43
N TRP A 214 1.55 -8.95 6.86
CA TRP A 214 2.67 -9.76 6.37
C TRP A 214 3.46 -10.40 7.51
N TYR A 215 3.71 -9.68 8.59
CA TYR A 215 4.31 -10.22 9.81
C TYR A 215 3.51 -11.39 10.38
N ARG A 216 2.16 -11.28 10.44
CA ARG A 216 1.30 -12.35 10.93
C ARG A 216 1.36 -13.59 10.02
N ARG A 217 1.40 -13.37 8.70
CA ARG A 217 1.54 -14.45 7.72
C ARG A 217 2.91 -15.10 7.83
N ALA A 218 3.99 -14.31 7.94
CA ALA A 218 5.35 -14.80 8.10
C ALA A 218 5.50 -15.67 9.35
N ARG A 219 4.95 -15.24 10.50
CA ARG A 219 4.96 -16.04 11.72
C ARG A 219 4.21 -17.37 11.59
N ARG A 220 3.06 -17.36 10.94
CA ARG A 220 2.27 -18.60 10.73
C ARG A 220 3.00 -19.58 9.82
N LEU A 221 3.54 -19.08 8.69
CA LEU A 221 4.29 -19.92 7.76
C LEU A 221 5.58 -20.45 8.39
N LEU A 222 6.30 -19.62 9.16
CA LEU A 222 7.50 -20.08 9.87
C LEU A 222 7.19 -21.18 10.89
N HIS A 223 6.05 -21.09 11.57
CA HIS A 223 5.61 -22.12 12.52
C HIS A 223 5.23 -23.44 11.83
N SER A 224 4.64 -23.40 10.64
CA SER A 224 4.29 -24.62 9.87
C SER A 224 5.50 -25.31 9.25
N LEU A 225 6.63 -24.62 9.16
CA LEU A 225 7.89 -25.20 8.65
C LEU A 225 8.69 -25.93 9.73
N GLY A 226 8.21 -25.96 10.95
CA GLY A 226 8.80 -26.68 12.06
C GLY A 226 9.73 -25.84 12.86
#